data_211a002e5eb4c46eec846cc4b0c9d6a1
#
_entry.id   211a002e5eb4c46eec846cc4b0c9d6a1
#
_cell.length_a   1.000
_cell.length_b   1.000
_cell.length_c   1.000
_cell.angle_alpha   90.00
_cell.angle_beta   90.00
_cell.angle_gamma   90.00
#
_symmetry.space_group_name_H-M   'P 1'
#
loop_
_entity.id
_entity.type
_entity.pdbx_description
1 polymer ?
#
loop_
_entity_poly.entity_id
_entity_poly.type
_entity_poly.pdbx_seq_one_letter_code
_entity_poly.pdbx_strand_id
1 'polypeptide(L)'
;MRRNSRRSPPRGAMHEINVTPLVDVMLVLLIVFMVAAPLMTSGVPIELPKTQAKQLDSSTEPITITVKTDQSIYLQESKIALDQLAPKLLAIAKNGYEEQVFVRADTNVSYGSVMEVMGLLNGAGYRKIGLVTGNFDKAEAQN
;
A
#
# COMPACT_ATOMS: atom_id res chain seq x y z
N MET A 1 -4.09 -87.96 -20.74
CA MET A 1 -3.22 -86.83 -20.51
C MET A 1 -4.04 -85.52 -20.19
N ARG A 2 -4.12 -85.17 -18.96
CA ARG A 2 -4.84 -83.90 -18.55
C ARG A 2 -3.88 -82.79 -18.55
N ARG A 3 -4.05 -81.84 -19.48
CA ARG A 3 -3.30 -80.55 -19.50
C ARG A 3 -3.80 -79.67 -18.36
N ASN A 4 -2.99 -79.52 -17.35
CA ASN A 4 -3.25 -78.65 -16.25
C ASN A 4 -2.92 -77.21 -16.70
N SER A 5 -3.90 -76.45 -17.14
CA SER A 5 -3.72 -75.05 -17.43
C SER A 5 -3.61 -74.26 -16.12
N ARG A 6 -2.38 -73.95 -15.72
CA ARG A 6 -2.12 -73.01 -14.64
C ARG A 6 -2.67 -71.63 -15.06
N ARG A 7 -3.82 -71.28 -14.52
CA ARG A 7 -4.33 -69.91 -14.63
C ARG A 7 -3.40 -69.04 -13.80
N SER A 8 -2.68 -68.15 -14.47
CA SER A 8 -1.94 -67.10 -13.81
C SER A 8 -2.93 -66.16 -13.07
N PRO A 9 -2.68 -65.76 -11.84
CA PRO A 9 -3.54 -64.84 -11.16
C PRO A 9 -3.53 -63.49 -11.89
N PRO A 10 -4.66 -62.77 -11.93
CA PRO A 10 -4.70 -61.47 -12.54
C PRO A 10 -3.78 -60.56 -11.77
N ARG A 11 -2.77 -60.01 -12.44
CA ARG A 11 -1.98 -58.93 -11.90
C ARG A 11 -2.94 -57.76 -11.66
N GLY A 12 -3.27 -57.49 -10.40
CA GLY A 12 -4.01 -56.34 -10.00
C GLY A 12 -3.31 -55.12 -10.59
N ALA A 13 -4.05 -54.35 -11.38
CA ALA A 13 -3.53 -53.05 -11.85
C ALA A 13 -3.23 -52.23 -10.63
N MET A 14 -1.93 -52.00 -10.36
CA MET A 14 -1.50 -51.06 -9.34
C MET A 14 -1.88 -49.66 -9.86
N HIS A 15 -3.00 -49.17 -9.37
CA HIS A 15 -3.36 -47.77 -9.56
C HIS A 15 -2.43 -46.92 -8.64
N GLU A 16 -1.27 -46.66 -9.14
CA GLU A 16 -0.42 -45.66 -8.50
C GLU A 16 -1.09 -44.29 -8.72
N ILE A 17 -1.56 -43.72 -7.61
CA ILE A 17 -2.07 -42.34 -7.63
C ILE A 17 -0.85 -41.45 -7.84
N ASN A 18 -0.79 -40.82 -9.01
CA ASN A 18 0.25 -39.85 -9.28
C ASN A 18 -0.03 -38.59 -8.44
N VAL A 19 0.86 -38.30 -7.48
CA VAL A 19 0.75 -37.12 -6.59
C VAL A 19 1.11 -35.82 -7.30
N THR A 20 1.68 -35.86 -8.49
CA THR A 20 2.14 -34.67 -9.22
C THR A 20 0.99 -33.68 -9.50
N PRO A 21 -0.22 -34.09 -9.97
CA PRO A 21 -1.33 -33.17 -10.14
C PRO A 21 -1.80 -32.53 -8.84
N LEU A 22 -1.77 -33.27 -7.74
CA LEU A 22 -2.15 -32.76 -6.42
C LEU A 22 -1.15 -31.71 -5.91
N VAL A 23 0.13 -32.00 -6.06
CA VAL A 23 1.20 -31.08 -5.67
C VAL A 23 1.16 -29.80 -6.51
N ASP A 24 0.89 -29.90 -7.80
CA ASP A 24 0.78 -28.76 -8.70
C ASP A 24 -0.38 -27.82 -8.28
N VAL A 25 -1.54 -28.38 -7.98
CA VAL A 25 -2.68 -27.59 -7.46
C VAL A 25 -2.34 -26.91 -6.14
N MET A 26 -1.67 -27.61 -5.24
CA MET A 26 -1.23 -27.07 -3.95
C MET A 26 -0.23 -25.95 -4.13
N LEU A 27 0.75 -26.10 -5.02
CA LEU A 27 1.75 -25.05 -5.31
C LEU A 27 1.11 -23.81 -5.94
N VAL A 28 0.20 -24.00 -6.90
CA VAL A 28 -0.51 -22.88 -7.54
C VAL A 28 -1.36 -22.12 -6.52
N LEU A 29 -2.10 -22.83 -5.67
CA LEU A 29 -2.88 -22.21 -4.59
C LEU A 29 -1.98 -21.45 -3.61
N LEU A 30 -0.85 -22.02 -3.25
CA LEU A 30 0.12 -21.37 -2.37
C LEU A 30 0.63 -20.05 -2.96
N ILE A 31 1.00 -20.06 -4.23
CA ILE A 31 1.48 -18.87 -4.93
C ILE A 31 0.36 -17.83 -5.04
N VAL A 32 -0.86 -18.23 -5.37
CA VAL A 32 -2.01 -17.33 -5.47
C VAL A 32 -2.29 -16.66 -4.13
N PHE A 33 -2.31 -17.42 -3.03
CA PHE A 33 -2.48 -16.85 -1.69
C PHE A 33 -1.32 -15.94 -1.30
N MET A 34 -0.09 -16.28 -1.67
CA MET A 34 1.08 -15.46 -1.36
C MET A 34 1.05 -14.12 -2.09
N VAL A 35 0.55 -14.08 -3.33
CA VAL A 35 0.40 -12.85 -4.11
C VAL A 35 -0.85 -12.06 -3.68
N ALA A 36 -1.93 -12.76 -3.32
CA ALA A 36 -3.18 -12.13 -2.92
C ALA A 36 -3.12 -11.53 -1.50
N ALA A 37 -2.35 -12.12 -0.60
CA ALA A 37 -2.26 -11.67 0.79
C ALA A 37 -1.84 -10.20 0.96
N PRO A 38 -0.80 -9.69 0.28
CA PRO A 38 -0.45 -8.28 0.36
C PRO A 38 -1.45 -7.34 -0.31
N LEU A 39 -2.33 -7.86 -1.18
CA LEU A 39 -3.39 -7.07 -1.81
C LEU A 39 -4.61 -6.90 -0.89
N MET A 40 -4.72 -7.72 0.14
CA MET A 40 -5.68 -7.56 1.22
C MET A 40 -5.16 -6.51 2.21
N THR A 41 -4.86 -5.32 1.73
CA THR A 41 -4.65 -4.20 2.64
C THR A 41 -5.94 -4.01 3.41
N SER A 42 -5.85 -4.11 4.72
CA SER A 42 -6.94 -3.85 5.64
C SER A 42 -7.31 -2.38 5.54
N GLY A 43 -8.02 -2.02 4.48
CA GLY A 43 -8.74 -0.77 4.45
C GLY A 43 -9.87 -0.90 5.46
N VAL A 44 -9.78 -0.20 6.58
CA VAL A 44 -10.97 0.05 7.38
C VAL A 44 -11.94 0.72 6.41
N PRO A 45 -13.13 0.16 6.15
CA PRO A 45 -14.12 0.84 5.35
C PRO A 45 -14.55 2.09 6.11
N ILE A 46 -13.91 3.19 5.79
CA ILE A 46 -14.39 4.50 6.19
C ILE A 46 -15.42 4.84 5.13
N GLU A 47 -16.67 4.93 5.51
CA GLU A 47 -17.65 5.62 4.69
C GLU A 47 -17.21 7.08 4.61
N LEU A 48 -16.45 7.38 3.56
CA LEU A 48 -16.18 8.76 3.22
C LEU A 48 -17.54 9.42 2.96
N PRO A 49 -17.85 10.53 3.62
CA PRO A 49 -19.03 11.28 3.26
C PRO A 49 -18.97 11.53 1.76
N LYS A 50 -20.02 11.16 1.07
CA LYS A 50 -20.19 11.38 -0.36
C LYS A 50 -20.28 12.88 -0.62
N THR A 51 -19.16 13.54 -0.54
CA THR A 51 -18.99 14.81 -1.22
C THR A 51 -18.79 14.46 -2.69
N GLN A 52 -19.46 15.13 -3.58
CA GLN A 52 -19.27 15.03 -5.02
C GLN A 52 -17.88 15.59 -5.37
N ALA A 53 -16.84 14.98 -4.80
CA ALA A 53 -15.50 15.20 -5.24
C ALA A 53 -15.37 14.43 -6.55
N LYS A 54 -15.24 15.15 -7.64
CA LYS A 54 -14.82 14.64 -8.93
C LYS A 54 -13.68 13.69 -8.71
N GLN A 55 -13.82 12.44 -9.15
CA GLN A 55 -12.71 11.48 -9.16
C GLN A 55 -11.53 12.16 -9.84
N LEU A 56 -10.52 12.47 -9.06
CA LEU A 56 -9.27 12.97 -9.60
C LEU A 56 -8.65 11.83 -10.39
N ASP A 57 -8.39 12.09 -11.65
CA ASP A 57 -7.68 11.18 -12.53
C ASP A 57 -6.38 10.78 -11.83
N SER A 58 -6.29 9.52 -11.44
CA SER A 58 -5.20 8.93 -10.65
C SER A 58 -3.95 8.64 -11.48
N SER A 59 -3.66 9.46 -12.46
CA SER A 59 -2.46 9.31 -13.29
C SER A 59 -1.23 10.02 -12.75
N THR A 60 -1.36 10.76 -11.65
CA THR A 60 -0.24 11.50 -11.05
C THR A 60 -0.07 11.03 -9.61
N GLU A 61 1.12 10.56 -9.26
CA GLU A 61 1.45 10.25 -7.87
C GLU A 61 1.26 11.51 -7.03
N PRO A 62 0.45 11.43 -5.96
CA PRO A 62 0.20 12.60 -5.12
C PRO A 62 1.48 13.04 -4.41
N ILE A 63 1.73 14.32 -4.37
CA ILE A 63 2.86 14.87 -3.63
C ILE A 63 2.55 14.79 -2.14
N THR A 64 3.38 14.09 -1.40
CA THR A 64 3.21 13.89 0.04
C THR A 64 4.31 14.60 0.82
N ILE A 65 3.90 15.39 1.81
CA ILE A 65 4.77 16.02 2.78
C ILE A 65 4.58 15.28 4.11
N THR A 66 5.67 14.80 4.69
CA THR A 66 5.64 14.10 5.98
C THR A 66 6.32 14.92 7.04
N VAL A 67 5.64 15.13 8.16
CA VAL A 67 6.18 15.79 9.36
C VAL A 67 6.38 14.74 10.44
N LYS A 68 7.64 14.58 10.87
CA LYS A 68 7.99 13.62 11.93
C LYS A 68 7.99 14.26 13.31
N THR A 69 8.05 13.42 14.33
CA THR A 69 8.02 13.81 15.75
C THR A 69 9.17 14.73 16.14
N ASP A 70 10.33 14.59 15.48
CA ASP A 70 11.50 15.44 15.65
C ASP A 70 11.42 16.78 14.89
N GLN A 71 10.23 17.13 14.40
CA GLN A 71 9.95 18.30 13.56
C GLN A 71 10.65 18.29 12.19
N SER A 72 11.26 17.17 11.81
CA SER A 72 11.83 17.05 10.48
C SER A 72 10.73 16.93 9.43
N ILE A 73 10.93 17.62 8.31
CA ILE A 73 9.99 17.66 7.19
C ILE A 73 10.59 16.89 6.01
N TYR A 74 9.79 16.03 5.43
CA TYR A 74 10.15 15.26 4.25
C TYR A 74 9.20 15.61 3.11
N LEU A 75 9.76 15.93 1.97
CA LEU A 75 9.03 16.03 0.71
C LEU A 75 9.21 14.72 -0.03
N GLN A 76 8.14 13.93 -0.10
CA GLN A 76 8.20 12.53 -0.50
C GLN A 76 9.18 11.74 0.40
N GLU A 77 10.36 11.39 -0.07
CA GLU A 77 11.39 10.67 0.71
C GLU A 77 12.59 11.53 1.10
N SER A 78 12.63 12.76 0.60
CA SER A 78 13.78 13.67 0.83
C SER A 78 13.55 14.60 1.99
N LYS A 79 14.48 14.62 2.97
CA LYS A 79 14.46 15.59 4.07
C LYS A 79 14.74 16.98 3.53
N ILE A 80 13.92 17.94 3.94
CA ILE A 80 14.07 19.34 3.54
C ILE A 80 13.87 20.28 4.72
N ALA A 81 14.43 21.49 4.62
CA ALA A 81 14.15 22.55 5.56
C ALA A 81 12.80 23.23 5.22
N LEU A 82 12.14 23.79 6.22
CA LEU A 82 10.83 24.42 6.07
C LEU A 82 10.86 25.59 5.05
N ASP A 83 11.91 26.40 5.07
CA ASP A 83 12.12 27.52 4.15
C ASP A 83 12.30 27.07 2.68
N GLN A 84 12.77 25.86 2.45
CA GLN A 84 12.98 25.29 1.12
C GLN A 84 11.78 24.49 0.61
N LEU A 85 10.76 24.30 1.45
CA LEU A 85 9.60 23.50 1.11
C LEU A 85 8.84 24.05 -0.10
N ALA A 86 8.49 25.33 -0.07
CA ALA A 86 7.70 25.96 -1.13
C ALA A 86 8.44 25.97 -2.49
N PRO A 87 9.70 26.40 -2.59
CA PRO A 87 10.41 26.40 -3.88
C PRO A 87 10.67 24.98 -4.42
N LYS A 88 10.97 24.00 -3.55
CA LYS A 88 11.16 22.62 -4.00
C LYS A 88 9.85 21.97 -4.43
N LEU A 89 8.77 22.26 -3.72
CA LEU A 89 7.44 21.78 -4.07
C LEU A 89 7.04 22.30 -5.45
N LEU A 90 7.24 23.58 -5.71
CA LEU A 90 6.93 24.17 -7.02
C LEU A 90 7.76 23.55 -8.14
N ALA A 91 9.00 23.17 -7.87
CA ALA A 91 9.88 22.55 -8.86
C ALA A 91 9.41 21.14 -9.27
N ILE A 92 8.72 20.41 -8.40
CA ILE A 92 8.21 19.06 -8.68
C ILE A 92 6.73 19.02 -9.03
N ALA A 93 5.98 20.08 -8.75
CA ALA A 93 4.57 20.19 -9.04
C ALA A 93 4.32 20.35 -10.53
N LYS A 94 3.68 19.37 -11.17
CA LYS A 94 3.38 19.39 -12.60
C LYS A 94 2.32 20.43 -12.96
N ASN A 95 1.37 20.65 -12.06
CA ASN A 95 0.25 21.60 -12.23
C ASN A 95 0.45 22.91 -11.43
N GLY A 96 1.69 23.18 -11.01
CA GLY A 96 1.99 24.38 -10.21
C GLY A 96 1.21 24.41 -8.90
N TYR A 97 0.56 25.51 -8.60
CA TYR A 97 -0.22 25.69 -7.36
C TYR A 97 -1.56 24.95 -7.33
N GLU A 98 -2.01 24.41 -8.46
CA GLU A 98 -3.22 23.58 -8.56
C GLU A 98 -2.95 22.10 -8.22
N GLU A 99 -1.69 21.75 -7.97
CA GLU A 99 -1.31 20.40 -7.56
C GLU A 99 -1.92 20.05 -6.21
N GLN A 100 -2.39 18.81 -6.09
CA GLN A 100 -2.88 18.30 -4.82
C GLN A 100 -1.72 17.85 -3.95
N VAL A 101 -1.64 18.43 -2.76
CA VAL A 101 -0.59 18.14 -1.79
C VAL A 101 -1.21 17.49 -0.56
N PHE A 102 -0.65 16.36 -0.15
CA PHE A 102 -1.05 15.69 1.08
C PHE A 102 -0.02 15.93 2.17
N VAL A 103 -0.50 16.36 3.32
CA VAL A 103 0.34 16.50 4.52
C VAL A 103 0.05 15.32 5.44
N ARG A 104 1.08 14.56 5.76
CA ARG A 104 1.06 13.47 6.71
C ARG A 104 1.87 13.86 7.93
N ALA A 105 1.31 13.69 9.11
CA ALA A 105 2.00 13.97 10.37
C ALA A 105 1.97 12.73 11.26
N ASP A 106 3.06 12.53 12.01
CA ASP A 106 3.11 11.51 13.06
C ASP A 106 2.11 11.86 14.18
N THR A 107 1.60 10.85 14.87
CA THR A 107 0.62 11.02 15.94
C THR A 107 1.11 11.91 17.09
N ASN A 108 2.40 11.93 17.33
CA ASN A 108 3.03 12.69 18.41
C ASN A 108 3.59 14.05 17.97
N VAL A 109 3.36 14.44 16.73
CA VAL A 109 3.76 15.78 16.25
C VAL A 109 2.86 16.82 16.88
N SER A 110 3.46 17.95 17.29
CA SER A 110 2.68 19.06 17.80
C SER A 110 1.77 19.65 16.72
N TYR A 111 0.56 20.01 17.10
CA TYR A 111 -0.38 20.69 16.21
C TYR A 111 0.23 21.95 15.58
N GLY A 112 1.04 22.68 16.35
CA GLY A 112 1.72 23.87 15.87
C GLY A 112 2.63 23.60 14.68
N SER A 113 3.43 22.53 14.71
CA SER A 113 4.32 22.18 13.60
C SER A 113 3.55 21.82 12.32
N VAL A 114 2.43 21.13 12.45
CA VAL A 114 1.56 20.82 11.31
C VAL A 114 0.94 22.09 10.74
N MET A 115 0.45 22.99 11.61
CA MET A 115 -0.13 24.26 11.20
C MET A 115 0.89 25.20 10.55
N GLU A 116 2.13 25.16 10.97
CA GLU A 116 3.21 25.93 10.35
C GLU A 116 3.45 25.49 8.91
N VAL A 117 3.52 24.18 8.66
CA VAL A 117 3.63 23.63 7.30
C VAL A 117 2.40 23.98 6.46
N MET A 118 1.21 23.80 7.02
CA MET A 118 -0.05 24.13 6.33
C MET A 118 -0.14 25.62 5.99
N GLY A 119 0.25 26.49 6.93
CA GLY A 119 0.28 27.93 6.75
C GLY A 119 1.25 28.37 5.65
N LEU A 120 2.42 27.77 5.62
CA LEU A 120 3.44 28.03 4.59
C LEU A 120 2.93 27.62 3.20
N LEU A 121 2.32 26.44 3.09
CA LEU A 121 1.76 25.96 1.82
C LEU A 121 0.61 26.84 1.32
N ASN A 122 -0.28 27.24 2.23
CA ASN A 122 -1.38 28.14 1.90
C ASN A 122 -0.88 29.54 1.50
N GLY A 123 0.11 30.07 2.24
CA GLY A 123 0.76 31.33 1.92
C GLY A 123 1.51 31.32 0.59
N ALA A 124 2.05 30.17 0.18
CA ALA A 124 2.69 29.99 -1.12
C ALA A 124 1.69 29.89 -2.27
N GLY A 125 0.38 29.72 -2.00
CA GLY A 125 -0.67 29.69 -3.01
C GLY A 125 -1.30 28.32 -3.28
N TYR A 126 -0.87 27.27 -2.56
CA TYR A 126 -1.47 25.95 -2.68
C TYR A 126 -2.83 25.92 -1.99
N ARG A 127 -3.88 25.58 -2.73
CA ARG A 127 -5.25 25.54 -2.22
C ARG A 127 -5.79 24.12 -2.00
N LYS A 128 -5.21 23.16 -2.70
CA LYS A 128 -5.61 21.73 -2.61
C LYS A 128 -4.71 20.98 -1.65
N ILE A 129 -4.84 21.27 -0.37
CA ILE A 129 -4.05 20.62 0.68
C ILE A 129 -4.96 19.66 1.44
N GLY A 130 -4.59 18.39 1.46
CA GLY A 130 -5.26 17.35 2.23
C GLY A 130 -4.42 16.93 3.43
N LEU A 131 -5.02 16.81 4.61
CA LEU A 131 -4.38 16.22 5.78
C LEU A 131 -4.70 14.72 5.78
N VAL A 132 -3.66 13.90 5.70
CA VAL A 132 -3.80 12.45 5.80
C VAL A 132 -3.58 12.02 7.24
N THR A 133 -4.67 11.61 7.88
CA THR A 133 -4.63 10.94 9.17
C THR A 133 -4.63 9.45 8.93
N GLY A 134 -3.48 8.79 9.06
CA GLY A 134 -3.36 7.35 8.98
C GLY A 134 -3.50 6.73 10.37
N ASN A 135 -4.15 5.58 10.45
CA ASN A 135 -3.89 4.67 11.55
C ASN A 135 -2.44 4.21 11.39
N PHE A 136 -1.54 4.80 12.13
CA PHE A 136 -0.23 4.22 12.29
C PHE A 136 -0.42 2.91 13.03
N ASP A 137 -0.04 1.82 12.40
CA ASP A 137 -0.15 0.49 12.97
C ASP A 137 0.47 0.50 14.37
N LYS A 138 -0.32 0.07 15.35
CA LYS A 138 0.13 -0.18 16.73
C LYS A 138 1.27 -1.21 16.84
N ALA A 139 1.77 -1.71 15.71
CA ALA A 139 2.77 -2.76 15.68
C ALA A 139 4.18 -2.30 16.09
N GLU A 140 4.47 -1.00 16.04
CA GLU A 140 5.81 -0.50 16.44
C GLU A 140 5.87 0.08 17.86
N ALA A 141 4.79 0.08 18.61
CA ALA A 141 4.75 0.60 19.98
C ALA A 141 5.03 -0.45 21.07
N GLN A 142 5.49 -1.64 20.71
CA GLN A 142 5.83 -2.71 21.66
C GLN A 142 7.24 -3.26 21.44
N ASN A 143 8.22 -2.37 21.40
CA ASN A 143 9.62 -2.76 21.66
C ASN A 143 10.29 -1.69 22.52
#